data_b747481d8bc2e53c3bb0ceede9fd1f0b
#
_entry.id   b747481d8bc2e53c3bb0ceede9fd1f0b
#
_cell.length_a   1.000
_cell.length_b   1.000
_cell.length_c   1.000
_cell.angle_alpha   90.00
_cell.angle_beta   90.00
_cell.angle_gamma   90.00
#
_symmetry.space_group_name_H-M   'P 1'
#
loop_
_entity.id
_entity.type
_entity.pdbx_description
1 polymer ?
#
loop_
_entity_poly.entity_id
_entity_poly.type
_entity_poly.pdbx_seq_one_letter_code
_entity_poly.pdbx_strand_id
1 'polypeptide(L)'
;MKIPQLKKKPELKSCHNVTWEDDYSWIHQENILEVLKDSSKLLPEVRKYLEDENDYFSHQMSDTKEIQKVLFDEIKGRIKLDDESLPFKDVRYSYWTKTTTKGNYSIKLRKKIDSDEIEEIWNGDLEKEKLKTEYFGLGDLEVSYNDKLLAYSLDLKGSEYYTIHIRDIKSREQVGEKIENTSGGITFSLDDKYIFYSKLDDNHRPREIYRHEIGTPTSKDILIFKEESEAFTVGIGLSSDEKYFFITSSDHNTSEQYYFKADEIIPKPKLIDKRKRGIIYSVNSWNGNFLSLIHI
;
A
#
# COMPACT_ATOMS: atom_id res chain seq x y z
N MET A 1 -1.06 26.40 -30.21
CA MET A 1 0.03 26.43 -29.22
C MET A 1 1.24 25.71 -29.80
N LYS A 2 2.49 26.12 -29.51
CA LYS A 2 3.69 25.39 -29.94
C LYS A 2 3.86 24.10 -29.13
N ILE A 3 4.34 23.04 -29.77
CA ILE A 3 4.76 21.82 -29.08
C ILE A 3 5.91 22.18 -28.13
N PRO A 4 5.83 21.84 -26.84
CA PRO A 4 6.93 22.01 -25.91
C PRO A 4 8.19 21.29 -26.39
N GLN A 5 9.33 21.84 -26.11
CA GLN A 5 10.61 21.24 -26.53
C GLN A 5 11.52 21.14 -25.32
N LEU A 6 11.85 19.90 -24.97
CA LEU A 6 12.83 19.64 -23.93
C LEU A 6 14.23 19.99 -24.47
N LYS A 7 14.99 20.71 -23.66
CA LYS A 7 16.36 21.10 -24.01
C LYS A 7 17.26 19.88 -24.05
N LYS A 8 17.98 19.72 -25.13
CA LYS A 8 19.01 18.69 -25.25
C LYS A 8 20.23 19.04 -24.40
N LYS A 9 20.69 18.11 -23.59
CA LYS A 9 21.94 18.15 -22.82
C LYS A 9 22.64 16.82 -23.01
N PRO A 10 23.42 16.63 -24.11
CA PRO A 10 24.00 15.35 -24.45
C PRO A 10 24.92 14.82 -23.36
N GLU A 11 24.73 13.56 -23.00
CA GLU A 11 25.56 12.81 -22.07
C GLU A 11 25.90 11.44 -22.64
N LEU A 12 27.21 11.04 -22.61
CA LEU A 12 27.60 9.70 -23.03
C LEU A 12 27.24 8.68 -21.95
N LYS A 13 26.42 7.73 -22.31
CA LYS A 13 26.08 6.56 -21.51
C LYS A 13 26.76 5.31 -22.06
N SER A 14 27.08 4.38 -21.18
CA SER A 14 27.66 3.08 -21.55
C SER A 14 27.07 1.96 -20.71
N CYS A 15 26.65 0.89 -21.36
CA CYS A 15 26.15 -0.32 -20.70
C CYS A 15 26.47 -1.52 -21.61
N HIS A 16 26.92 -2.65 -21.01
CA HIS A 16 27.24 -3.89 -21.75
C HIS A 16 28.14 -3.70 -22.96
N ASN A 17 29.17 -2.86 -22.86
CA ASN A 17 30.10 -2.48 -23.92
C ASN A 17 29.48 -1.73 -25.13
N VAL A 18 28.25 -1.22 -24.98
CA VAL A 18 27.60 -0.33 -25.92
C VAL A 18 27.63 1.08 -25.37
N THR A 19 28.09 2.05 -26.17
CA THR A 19 28.10 3.47 -25.82
C THR A 19 27.15 4.21 -26.73
N TRP A 20 26.32 5.10 -26.15
CA TRP A 20 25.40 5.96 -26.89
C TRP A 20 25.36 7.36 -26.28
N GLU A 21 24.91 8.32 -27.02
CA GLU A 21 24.63 9.67 -26.56
C GLU A 21 23.14 9.75 -26.14
N ASP A 22 22.88 10.24 -24.92
CA ASP A 22 21.54 10.48 -24.39
C ASP A 22 21.35 11.98 -24.19
N ASP A 23 20.50 12.57 -25.00
CA ASP A 23 20.19 14.01 -24.94
C ASP A 23 19.36 14.41 -23.71
N TYR A 24 18.72 13.45 -23.06
CA TYR A 24 17.65 13.71 -22.09
C TYR A 24 17.84 13.06 -20.72
N SER A 25 18.96 12.39 -20.48
CA SER A 25 19.23 11.75 -19.17
C SER A 25 19.16 12.71 -17.99
N TRP A 26 19.43 13.99 -18.22
CA TRP A 26 19.38 15.03 -17.19
C TRP A 26 17.99 15.28 -16.57
N ILE A 27 16.89 14.84 -17.22
CA ILE A 27 15.54 14.96 -16.67
C ILE A 27 15.32 13.98 -15.51
N HIS A 28 16.09 12.88 -15.50
CA HIS A 28 16.10 11.94 -14.42
C HIS A 28 16.92 12.49 -13.25
N GLN A 29 16.24 12.99 -12.22
CA GLN A 29 16.93 13.49 -11.02
C GLN A 29 17.39 12.32 -10.15
N GLU A 30 18.66 12.37 -9.70
CA GLU A 30 19.20 11.35 -8.77
C GLU A 30 18.43 11.31 -7.44
N ASN A 31 17.92 12.48 -7.00
CA ASN A 31 17.14 12.60 -5.78
C ASN A 31 15.64 12.37 -5.98
N ILE A 32 15.22 11.56 -6.94
CA ILE A 32 13.80 11.34 -7.26
C ILE A 32 12.97 10.91 -6.03
N LEU A 33 13.51 10.11 -5.13
CA LEU A 33 12.83 9.68 -3.90
C LEU A 33 12.55 10.82 -2.94
N GLU A 34 13.42 11.84 -2.93
CA GLU A 34 13.16 13.06 -2.16
C GLU A 34 12.08 13.92 -2.84
N VAL A 35 12.08 13.98 -4.17
CA VAL A 35 11.03 14.67 -4.93
C VAL A 35 9.66 14.04 -4.71
N LEU A 36 9.57 12.72 -4.62
CA LEU A 36 8.32 12.01 -4.29
C LEU A 36 7.77 12.42 -2.92
N LYS A 37 8.66 12.62 -1.95
CA LYS A 37 8.28 13.09 -0.59
C LYS A 37 8.00 14.60 -0.53
N ASP A 38 8.67 15.36 -1.38
CA ASP A 38 8.61 16.83 -1.42
C ASP A 38 8.79 17.35 -2.85
N SER A 39 7.70 17.63 -3.53
CA SER A 39 7.70 18.06 -4.93
C SER A 39 8.42 19.40 -5.16
N SER A 40 8.69 20.19 -4.10
CA SER A 40 9.45 21.45 -4.22
C SER A 40 10.91 21.21 -4.62
N LYS A 41 11.41 19.98 -4.41
CA LYS A 41 12.77 19.54 -4.79
C LYS A 41 12.92 19.19 -6.27
N LEU A 42 11.83 19.20 -7.04
CA LEU A 42 11.90 19.03 -8.49
C LEU A 42 12.64 20.22 -9.12
N LEU A 43 13.61 19.94 -10.01
CA LEU A 43 14.37 20.97 -10.71
C LEU A 43 13.42 21.94 -11.42
N PRO A 44 13.60 23.26 -11.27
CA PRO A 44 12.71 24.25 -11.89
C PRO A 44 12.58 24.09 -13.41
N GLU A 45 13.66 23.70 -14.10
CA GLU A 45 13.68 23.47 -15.54
C GLU A 45 12.84 22.25 -15.94
N VAL A 46 12.86 21.17 -15.15
CA VAL A 46 12.01 19.99 -15.32
C VAL A 46 10.56 20.34 -15.04
N ARG A 47 10.29 21.03 -13.93
CA ARG A 47 8.93 21.49 -13.57
C ARG A 47 8.32 22.30 -14.69
N LYS A 48 9.06 23.30 -15.18
CA LYS A 48 8.57 24.15 -16.26
C LYS A 48 8.21 23.36 -17.51
N TYR A 49 9.04 22.38 -17.89
CA TYR A 49 8.75 21.55 -19.05
C TYR A 49 7.47 20.73 -18.85
N LEU A 50 7.28 20.13 -17.67
CA LEU A 50 6.06 19.36 -17.36
C LEU A 50 4.81 20.23 -17.36
N GLU A 51 4.90 21.47 -16.85
CA GLU A 51 3.81 22.44 -16.88
C GLU A 51 3.49 22.85 -18.33
N ASP A 52 4.50 23.13 -19.17
CA ASP A 52 4.31 23.45 -20.57
C ASP A 52 3.65 22.29 -21.37
N GLU A 53 3.99 21.02 -21.04
CA GLU A 53 3.34 19.83 -21.62
C GLU A 53 1.88 19.70 -21.18
N ASN A 54 1.58 19.97 -19.91
CA ASN A 54 0.21 19.96 -19.41
C ASN A 54 -0.66 21.05 -20.07
N ASP A 55 -0.09 22.23 -20.25
CA ASP A 55 -0.76 23.34 -20.96
C ASP A 55 -1.01 22.99 -22.43
N TYR A 56 0.00 22.41 -23.10
CA TYR A 56 -0.13 21.94 -24.48
C TYR A 56 -1.21 20.87 -24.60
N PHE A 57 -1.19 19.87 -23.72
CA PHE A 57 -2.20 18.81 -23.67
C PHE A 57 -3.61 19.40 -23.47
N SER A 58 -3.76 20.31 -22.51
CA SER A 58 -5.04 20.95 -22.20
C SER A 58 -5.58 21.74 -23.39
N HIS A 59 -4.68 22.38 -24.15
CA HIS A 59 -5.04 23.09 -25.37
C HIS A 59 -5.46 22.13 -26.48
N GLN A 60 -4.71 21.05 -26.72
CA GLN A 60 -5.02 20.06 -27.76
C GLN A 60 -6.32 19.31 -27.48
N MET A 61 -6.62 19.08 -26.19
CA MET A 61 -7.83 18.38 -25.77
C MET A 61 -9.04 19.29 -25.51
N SER A 62 -8.90 20.59 -25.81
CA SER A 62 -9.94 21.59 -25.47
C SER A 62 -11.28 21.35 -26.15
N ASP A 63 -11.29 20.81 -27.37
CA ASP A 63 -12.48 20.47 -28.15
C ASP A 63 -13.19 19.20 -27.69
N THR A 64 -12.53 18.40 -26.86
CA THR A 64 -13.09 17.15 -26.34
C THR A 64 -13.80 17.31 -25.00
N LYS A 65 -13.78 18.50 -24.39
CA LYS A 65 -14.30 18.71 -23.01
C LYS A 65 -15.77 18.33 -22.86
N GLU A 66 -16.59 18.63 -23.86
CA GLU A 66 -18.02 18.29 -23.81
C GLU A 66 -18.25 16.78 -23.86
N ILE A 67 -17.56 16.06 -24.75
CA ILE A 67 -17.69 14.60 -24.82
C ILE A 67 -17.10 13.94 -23.58
N GLN A 68 -15.99 14.46 -23.00
CA GLN A 68 -15.44 13.99 -21.74
C GLN A 68 -16.49 14.11 -20.62
N LYS A 69 -17.18 15.25 -20.55
CA LYS A 69 -18.25 15.46 -19.56
C LYS A 69 -19.40 14.46 -19.74
N VAL A 70 -19.86 14.26 -20.96
CA VAL A 70 -20.94 13.30 -21.26
C VAL A 70 -20.54 11.89 -20.86
N LEU A 71 -19.32 11.45 -21.23
CA LEU A 71 -18.81 10.13 -20.87
C LEU A 71 -18.62 9.97 -19.36
N PHE A 72 -18.09 11.00 -18.68
CA PHE A 72 -17.96 10.99 -17.23
C PHE A 72 -19.31 10.86 -16.53
N ASP A 73 -20.29 11.66 -16.93
CA ASP A 73 -21.64 11.66 -16.33
C ASP A 73 -22.35 10.31 -16.61
N GLU A 74 -22.17 9.73 -17.79
CA GLU A 74 -22.71 8.41 -18.13
C GLU A 74 -22.08 7.30 -17.29
N ILE A 75 -20.73 7.27 -17.19
CA ILE A 75 -20.02 6.25 -16.40
C ILE A 75 -20.40 6.38 -14.92
N LYS A 76 -20.36 7.60 -14.39
CA LYS A 76 -20.74 7.89 -13.00
C LYS A 76 -22.20 7.54 -12.71
N GLY A 77 -23.10 7.80 -13.66
CA GLY A 77 -24.52 7.48 -13.52
C GLY A 77 -24.84 5.98 -13.44
N ARG A 78 -23.90 5.11 -13.84
CA ARG A 78 -24.02 3.65 -13.69
C ARG A 78 -23.58 3.14 -12.32
N ILE A 79 -22.95 3.99 -11.52
CA ILE A 79 -22.45 3.61 -10.19
C ILE A 79 -23.52 3.94 -9.15
N LYS A 80 -23.88 2.95 -8.33
CA LYS A 80 -24.73 3.17 -7.16
C LYS A 80 -23.88 3.83 -6.07
N LEU A 81 -24.06 5.12 -5.86
CA LEU A 81 -23.23 5.91 -4.94
C LEU A 81 -23.58 5.66 -3.46
N ASP A 82 -24.87 5.55 -3.12
CA ASP A 82 -25.32 5.11 -1.80
C ASP A 82 -25.44 3.59 -1.81
N ASP A 83 -24.40 2.92 -1.35
CA ASP A 83 -24.33 1.46 -1.38
C ASP A 83 -23.68 0.88 -0.12
N GLU A 84 -24.00 -0.36 0.16
CA GLU A 84 -23.41 -1.12 1.27
C GLU A 84 -22.99 -2.50 0.76
N SER A 85 -21.79 -2.94 1.14
CA SER A 85 -21.35 -4.31 0.87
C SER A 85 -22.13 -5.31 1.73
N LEU A 86 -22.12 -6.57 1.32
CA LEU A 86 -22.63 -7.64 2.19
C LEU A 86 -21.79 -7.71 3.46
N PRO A 87 -22.42 -7.92 4.64
CA PRO A 87 -21.71 -8.10 5.89
C PRO A 87 -20.83 -9.36 5.85
N PHE A 88 -19.58 -9.21 6.18
CA PHE A 88 -18.64 -10.29 6.45
C PHE A 88 -18.65 -10.61 7.94
N LYS A 89 -18.86 -11.87 8.31
CA LYS A 89 -18.84 -12.32 9.71
C LYS A 89 -17.42 -12.72 10.11
N ASP A 90 -16.96 -12.15 11.18
CA ASP A 90 -15.77 -12.57 11.90
C ASP A 90 -16.16 -12.83 13.37
N VAL A 91 -15.55 -13.78 14.01
CA VAL A 91 -15.84 -14.35 15.34
C VAL A 91 -16.97 -13.68 16.16
N ARG A 92 -16.82 -12.37 16.49
CA ARG A 92 -17.76 -11.62 17.36
C ARG A 92 -18.54 -10.53 16.66
N TYR A 93 -18.07 -10.07 15.48
CA TYR A 93 -18.65 -8.97 14.75
C TYR A 93 -18.96 -9.34 13.30
N SER A 94 -19.88 -8.61 12.72
CA SER A 94 -20.05 -8.53 11.29
C SER A 94 -19.55 -7.16 10.82
N TYR A 95 -18.76 -7.13 9.75
CA TYR A 95 -18.14 -5.93 9.17
C TYR A 95 -18.67 -5.69 7.76
N TRP A 96 -18.88 -4.43 7.39
CA TRP A 96 -19.20 -4.06 6.01
C TRP A 96 -18.73 -2.65 5.70
N THR A 97 -18.77 -2.33 4.42
CA THR A 97 -18.39 -1.02 3.90
C THR A 97 -19.62 -0.32 3.38
N LYS A 98 -19.73 0.97 3.66
CA LYS A 98 -20.76 1.86 3.14
C LYS A 98 -20.12 2.97 2.33
N THR A 99 -20.76 3.36 1.22
CA THR A 99 -20.47 4.57 0.46
C THR A 99 -21.69 5.48 0.44
N THR A 100 -21.49 6.77 0.21
CA THR A 100 -22.57 7.75 0.18
C THR A 100 -22.40 8.74 -0.98
N THR A 101 -23.50 9.29 -1.45
CA THR A 101 -23.48 10.36 -2.49
C THR A 101 -22.76 11.63 -2.06
N LYS A 102 -22.61 11.83 -0.75
CA LYS A 102 -22.00 13.05 -0.17
C LYS A 102 -20.51 12.89 0.12
N GLY A 103 -19.99 11.66 0.13
CA GLY A 103 -18.61 11.34 0.44
C GLY A 103 -17.84 10.86 -0.79
N ASN A 104 -16.51 10.95 -0.70
CA ASN A 104 -15.59 10.38 -1.69
C ASN A 104 -14.86 9.13 -1.16
N TYR A 105 -14.99 8.86 0.12
CA TYR A 105 -14.28 7.77 0.80
C TYR A 105 -15.25 6.81 1.48
N SER A 106 -14.78 5.60 1.71
CA SER A 106 -15.59 4.57 2.35
C SER A 106 -15.74 4.78 3.86
N ILE A 107 -16.87 4.33 4.37
CA ILE A 107 -17.16 4.20 5.78
C ILE A 107 -17.09 2.70 6.11
N LYS A 108 -16.36 2.31 7.16
CA LYS A 108 -16.34 0.95 7.68
C LYS A 108 -17.21 0.86 8.93
N LEU A 109 -18.14 -0.06 8.85
CA LEU A 109 -19.12 -0.31 9.88
C LEU A 109 -18.91 -1.71 10.44
N ARG A 110 -19.25 -1.88 11.72
CA ARG A 110 -19.36 -3.20 12.32
C ARG A 110 -20.58 -3.29 13.25
N LYS A 111 -21.02 -4.50 13.46
CA LYS A 111 -22.09 -4.82 14.41
C LYS A 111 -21.73 -6.10 15.15
N LYS A 112 -21.84 -6.11 16.47
CA LYS A 112 -21.68 -7.32 17.26
C LYS A 112 -22.76 -8.33 16.88
N ILE A 113 -22.42 -9.62 16.77
CA ILE A 113 -23.32 -10.66 16.24
C ILE A 113 -24.65 -10.70 17.02
N ASP A 114 -24.62 -10.52 18.34
CA ASP A 114 -25.78 -10.59 19.21
C ASP A 114 -26.34 -9.19 19.58
N SER A 115 -26.12 -8.17 18.79
CA SER A 115 -26.59 -6.79 19.01
C SER A 115 -27.12 -6.18 17.72
N ASP A 116 -28.02 -5.22 17.83
CA ASP A 116 -28.49 -4.40 16.72
C ASP A 116 -27.76 -3.05 16.63
N GLU A 117 -26.86 -2.77 17.56
CA GLU A 117 -26.07 -1.54 17.55
C GLU A 117 -24.99 -1.59 16.48
N ILE A 118 -25.03 -0.60 15.57
CA ILE A 118 -24.05 -0.42 14.50
C ILE A 118 -23.02 0.59 14.98
N GLU A 119 -21.77 0.21 14.87
CA GLU A 119 -20.62 1.04 15.22
C GLU A 119 -19.85 1.45 13.94
N GLU A 120 -19.65 2.75 13.75
CA GLU A 120 -18.76 3.29 12.74
C GLU A 120 -17.32 3.27 13.28
N ILE A 121 -16.46 2.41 12.71
CA ILE A 121 -15.06 2.28 13.14
C ILE A 121 -14.10 3.12 12.28
N TRP A 122 -14.52 3.48 11.07
CA TRP A 122 -13.77 4.31 10.14
C TRP A 122 -14.70 5.15 9.27
N ASN A 123 -14.30 6.39 9.01
CA ASN A 123 -14.95 7.26 8.04
C ASN A 123 -13.88 8.08 7.33
N GLY A 124 -13.59 7.73 6.07
CA GLY A 124 -12.50 8.33 5.33
C GLY A 124 -12.67 9.81 5.05
N ASP A 125 -13.91 10.29 4.84
CA ASP A 125 -14.18 11.72 4.64
C ASP A 125 -13.88 12.52 5.90
N LEU A 126 -14.32 12.03 7.08
CA LEU A 126 -14.02 12.68 8.36
C LEU A 126 -12.53 12.65 8.70
N GLU A 127 -11.83 11.56 8.37
CA GLU A 127 -10.37 11.49 8.60
C GLU A 127 -9.63 12.48 7.69
N LYS A 128 -10.00 12.59 6.42
CA LYS A 128 -9.43 13.59 5.51
C LYS A 128 -9.68 15.02 5.99
N GLU A 129 -10.92 15.32 6.42
CA GLU A 129 -11.28 16.64 6.95
C GLU A 129 -10.44 17.02 8.16
N LYS A 130 -10.25 16.12 9.11
CA LYS A 130 -9.40 16.33 10.29
C LYS A 130 -7.95 16.61 9.93
N LEU A 131 -7.42 15.90 8.94
CA LEU A 131 -6.03 16.02 8.51
C LEU A 131 -5.78 17.24 7.64
N LYS A 132 -6.83 17.85 7.06
CA LYS A 132 -6.77 19.02 6.17
C LYS A 132 -5.77 18.85 5.01
N THR A 133 -5.73 17.64 4.45
CA THR A 133 -4.81 17.29 3.38
C THR A 133 -5.48 17.37 2.00
N GLU A 134 -4.72 17.75 0.98
CA GLU A 134 -5.20 17.73 -0.41
C GLU A 134 -5.34 16.31 -0.94
N TYR A 135 -4.33 15.47 -0.71
CA TYR A 135 -4.33 14.06 -1.08
C TYR A 135 -4.61 13.19 0.15
N PHE A 136 -5.38 12.14 -0.03
CA PHE A 136 -5.70 11.18 1.02
C PHE A 136 -5.84 9.78 0.42
N GLY A 137 -4.83 8.94 0.63
CA GLY A 137 -4.79 7.54 0.24
C GLY A 137 -4.83 6.63 1.46
N LEU A 138 -5.86 5.77 1.54
CA LEU A 138 -5.90 4.67 2.50
C LEU A 138 -5.22 3.46 1.87
N GLY A 139 -4.16 2.94 2.49
CA GLY A 139 -3.47 1.73 2.04
C GLY A 139 -4.15 0.47 2.56
N ASP A 140 -4.23 0.36 3.88
CA ASP A 140 -4.81 -0.81 4.55
C ASP A 140 -5.59 -0.40 5.79
N LEU A 141 -6.49 -1.27 6.25
CA LEU A 141 -7.28 -1.06 7.46
C LEU A 141 -7.64 -2.41 8.08
N GLU A 142 -7.04 -2.69 9.23
CA GLU A 142 -7.15 -3.96 9.95
C GLU A 142 -7.66 -3.75 11.39
N VAL A 143 -8.51 -4.66 11.85
CA VAL A 143 -8.98 -4.71 13.24
C VAL A 143 -8.23 -5.81 13.98
N SER A 144 -7.80 -5.52 15.20
CA SER A 144 -7.17 -6.53 16.08
C SER A 144 -8.11 -7.68 16.43
N TYR A 145 -7.56 -8.86 16.71
CA TYR A 145 -8.35 -10.07 17.04
C TYR A 145 -9.22 -9.91 18.30
N ASN A 146 -8.84 -9.02 19.22
CA ASN A 146 -9.66 -8.69 20.39
C ASN A 146 -10.71 -7.59 20.13
N ASP A 147 -10.83 -7.11 18.88
CA ASP A 147 -11.76 -6.07 18.40
C ASP A 147 -11.58 -4.68 19.04
N LYS A 148 -10.42 -4.39 19.66
CA LYS A 148 -10.20 -3.14 20.39
C LYS A 148 -9.39 -2.12 19.62
N LEU A 149 -8.46 -2.58 18.76
CA LEU A 149 -7.55 -1.73 18.02
C LEU A 149 -7.92 -1.70 16.55
N LEU A 150 -7.71 -0.55 15.94
CA LEU A 150 -7.74 -0.33 14.49
C LEU A 150 -6.36 0.11 14.05
N ALA A 151 -5.71 -0.70 13.21
CA ALA A 151 -4.52 -0.31 12.50
C ALA A 151 -4.88 0.11 11.07
N TYR A 152 -4.32 1.22 10.61
CA TYR A 152 -4.56 1.72 9.25
C TYR A 152 -3.34 2.45 8.74
N SER A 153 -3.18 2.48 7.43
CA SER A 153 -2.06 3.14 6.78
C SER A 153 -2.53 4.22 5.82
N LEU A 154 -1.84 5.37 5.85
CA LEU A 154 -2.18 6.54 5.04
C LEU A 154 -0.97 7.02 4.23
N ASP A 155 -1.21 7.33 2.96
CA ASP A 155 -0.39 8.24 2.17
C ASP A 155 -1.13 9.58 2.04
N LEU A 156 -0.48 10.66 2.45
CA LEU A 156 -1.07 12.01 2.44
C LEU A 156 -0.46 12.92 1.35
N LYS A 157 0.38 12.35 0.48
CA LYS A 157 1.12 13.08 -0.55
C LYS A 157 0.96 12.52 -1.96
N GLY A 158 0.46 11.29 -2.11
CA GLY A 158 0.46 10.55 -3.37
C GLY A 158 1.84 9.99 -3.72
N SER A 159 2.64 9.69 -2.71
CA SER A 159 4.02 9.23 -2.84
C SER A 159 4.17 7.72 -2.72
N GLU A 160 3.11 7.03 -2.33
CA GLU A 160 3.10 5.61 -1.98
C GLU A 160 4.02 5.24 -0.80
N TYR A 161 4.52 6.25 -0.07
CA TYR A 161 5.09 6.06 1.26
C TYR A 161 3.98 6.14 2.29
N TYR A 162 3.57 4.99 2.78
CA TYR A 162 2.50 4.90 3.77
C TYR A 162 3.03 5.03 5.18
N THR A 163 2.23 5.69 6.02
CA THR A 163 2.44 5.77 7.47
C THR A 163 1.38 4.93 8.16
N ILE A 164 1.79 3.95 8.96
CA ILE A 164 0.88 3.12 9.74
C ILE A 164 0.56 3.83 11.06
N HIS A 165 -0.72 3.81 11.40
CA HIS A 165 -1.30 4.32 12.63
C HIS A 165 -2.03 3.19 13.34
N ILE A 166 -1.98 3.18 14.67
CA ILE A 166 -2.77 2.25 15.49
C ILE A 166 -3.56 3.11 16.48
N ARG A 167 -4.86 2.85 16.61
CA ARG A 167 -5.70 3.55 17.58
C ARG A 167 -6.66 2.59 18.30
N ASP A 168 -7.04 2.95 19.52
CA ASP A 168 -8.15 2.31 20.20
C ASP A 168 -9.46 2.68 19.49
N ILE A 169 -10.30 1.68 19.20
CA ILE A 169 -11.55 1.89 18.44
C ILE A 169 -12.54 2.74 19.22
N LYS A 170 -12.63 2.54 20.53
CA LYS A 170 -13.63 3.19 21.38
C LYS A 170 -13.24 4.64 21.72
N SER A 171 -12.02 4.87 22.19
CA SER A 171 -11.55 6.21 22.56
C SER A 171 -11.10 7.04 21.36
N ARG A 172 -10.79 6.39 20.24
CA ARG A 172 -10.19 7.00 19.04
C ARG A 172 -8.77 7.54 19.26
N GLU A 173 -8.16 7.24 20.40
CA GLU A 173 -6.82 7.69 20.73
C GLU A 173 -5.74 6.86 20.05
N GLN A 174 -4.67 7.52 19.61
CA GLN A 174 -3.49 6.89 19.04
C GLN A 174 -2.79 6.02 20.08
N VAL A 175 -2.38 4.81 19.69
CA VAL A 175 -1.61 3.88 20.52
C VAL A 175 -0.20 3.76 19.95
N GLY A 176 0.79 4.18 20.74
CA GLY A 176 2.20 4.14 20.33
C GLY A 176 2.57 5.14 19.24
N GLU A 177 3.73 4.93 18.65
CA GLU A 177 4.26 5.76 17.58
C GLU A 177 3.64 5.38 16.22
N LYS A 178 3.74 6.30 15.27
CA LYS A 178 3.42 6.04 13.86
C LYS A 178 4.62 5.35 13.21
N ILE A 179 4.36 4.44 12.28
CA ILE A 179 5.42 3.74 11.56
C ILE A 179 5.47 4.29 10.14
N GLU A 180 6.55 4.96 9.81
CA GLU A 180 6.73 5.65 8.53
C GLU A 180 7.50 4.81 7.50
N ASN A 181 7.41 5.20 6.23
CA ASN A 181 8.12 4.61 5.09
C ASN A 181 7.79 3.12 4.87
N THR A 182 6.52 2.77 5.04
CA THR A 182 6.02 1.40 4.81
C THR A 182 5.36 1.28 3.44
N SER A 183 5.13 0.05 2.99
CA SER A 183 4.33 -0.23 1.79
C SER A 183 2.81 -0.16 2.03
N GLY A 184 2.39 0.06 3.27
CA GLY A 184 0.99 0.21 3.66
C GLY A 184 0.33 -1.05 4.20
N GLY A 185 0.77 -2.26 3.85
CA GLY A 185 0.17 -3.50 4.36
C GLY A 185 0.41 -3.72 5.85
N ILE A 186 -0.61 -4.24 6.56
CA ILE A 186 -0.60 -4.46 8.01
C ILE A 186 -1.12 -5.86 8.30
N THR A 187 -0.47 -6.58 9.21
CA THR A 187 -0.97 -7.87 9.70
C THR A 187 -0.78 -7.97 11.20
N PHE A 188 -1.85 -8.15 11.96
CA PHE A 188 -1.78 -8.36 13.42
C PHE A 188 -1.25 -9.75 13.77
N SER A 189 -0.52 -9.86 14.89
CA SER A 189 -0.34 -11.14 15.57
C SER A 189 -1.64 -11.58 16.24
N LEU A 190 -1.85 -12.89 16.40
CA LEU A 190 -3.08 -13.45 16.99
C LEU A 190 -3.29 -13.04 18.45
N ASP A 191 -2.24 -12.65 19.17
CA ASP A 191 -2.28 -12.19 20.54
C ASP A 191 -2.42 -10.67 20.68
N ASP A 192 -2.58 -9.97 19.55
CA ASP A 192 -2.72 -8.50 19.45
C ASP A 192 -1.57 -7.69 20.06
N LYS A 193 -0.41 -8.30 20.29
CA LYS A 193 0.75 -7.60 20.82
C LYS A 193 1.62 -6.98 19.74
N TYR A 194 1.56 -7.50 18.55
CA TYR A 194 2.43 -7.11 17.45
C TYR A 194 1.64 -6.85 16.17
N ILE A 195 2.22 -6.02 15.32
CA ILE A 195 1.90 -5.97 13.90
C ILE A 195 3.15 -6.33 13.09
N PHE A 196 2.91 -6.92 11.93
CA PHE A 196 3.92 -7.13 10.89
C PHE A 196 3.65 -6.17 9.74
N TYR A 197 4.73 -5.62 9.16
CA TYR A 197 4.66 -4.70 8.05
C TYR A 197 5.89 -4.80 7.15
N SER A 198 5.75 -4.33 5.90
CA SER A 198 6.88 -4.23 4.97
C SER A 198 7.43 -2.81 4.95
N LYS A 199 8.75 -2.67 5.06
CA LYS A 199 9.45 -1.40 4.94
C LYS A 199 10.00 -1.23 3.54
N LEU A 200 9.91 -0.01 3.02
CA LEU A 200 10.47 0.35 1.72
C LEU A 200 11.97 0.62 1.85
N ASP A 201 12.73 0.13 0.87
CA ASP A 201 14.16 0.42 0.74
C ASP A 201 14.42 1.75 0.01
N ASP A 202 15.68 2.07 -0.24
CA ASP A 202 16.09 3.30 -0.94
C ASP A 202 15.66 3.35 -2.42
N ASN A 203 15.19 2.23 -2.99
CA ASN A 203 14.63 2.14 -4.33
C ASN A 203 13.08 2.13 -4.32
N HIS A 204 12.46 2.49 -3.20
CA HIS A 204 11.00 2.47 -3.02
C HIS A 204 10.39 1.07 -3.19
N ARG A 205 11.10 0.02 -2.76
CA ARG A 205 10.64 -1.36 -2.87
C ARG A 205 10.50 -2.01 -1.50
N PRO A 206 9.38 -2.74 -1.24
CA PRO A 206 9.20 -3.48 0.01
C PRO A 206 10.10 -4.72 0.01
N ARG A 207 11.23 -4.65 0.70
CA ARG A 207 12.22 -5.75 0.77
C ARG A 207 12.44 -6.30 2.16
N GLU A 208 11.91 -5.65 3.18
CA GLU A 208 12.12 -6.02 4.57
C GLU A 208 10.79 -6.19 5.28
N ILE A 209 10.63 -7.26 6.05
CA ILE A 209 9.49 -7.49 6.95
C ILE A 209 9.94 -7.23 8.37
N TYR A 210 9.25 -6.34 9.05
CA TYR A 210 9.46 -6.02 10.45
C TYR A 210 8.29 -6.48 11.31
N ARG A 211 8.60 -6.72 12.59
CA ARG A 211 7.62 -6.89 13.66
C ARG A 211 7.73 -5.70 14.61
N HIS A 212 6.62 -5.00 14.81
CA HIS A 212 6.47 -3.91 15.76
C HIS A 212 5.69 -4.37 16.98
N GLU A 213 6.19 -4.14 18.18
CA GLU A 213 5.45 -4.32 19.43
C GLU A 213 4.59 -3.08 19.70
N ILE A 214 3.27 -3.28 19.72
CA ILE A 214 2.28 -2.19 19.83
C ILE A 214 2.49 -1.39 21.12
N GLY A 215 2.57 -0.06 20.97
CA GLY A 215 2.79 0.85 22.09
C GLY A 215 4.27 1.11 22.42
N THR A 216 5.21 0.49 21.69
CA THR A 216 6.64 0.77 21.87
C THR A 216 7.19 1.72 20.80
N PRO A 217 8.37 2.31 20.98
CA PRO A 217 9.04 3.06 19.92
C PRO A 217 9.45 2.18 18.74
N THR A 218 9.34 2.72 17.51
CA THR A 218 9.71 2.03 16.26
C THR A 218 11.20 1.67 16.19
N SER A 219 12.04 2.32 16.98
CA SER A 219 13.47 1.96 17.13
C SER A 219 13.71 0.58 17.75
N LYS A 220 12.66 -0.04 18.33
CA LYS A 220 12.69 -1.40 18.88
C LYS A 220 12.17 -2.46 17.92
N ASP A 221 11.76 -2.07 16.73
CA ASP A 221 11.22 -2.99 15.74
C ASP A 221 12.25 -4.03 15.33
N ILE A 222 11.79 -5.27 15.18
CA ILE A 222 12.65 -6.41 14.88
C ILE A 222 12.51 -6.77 13.41
N LEU A 223 13.64 -6.77 12.69
CA LEU A 223 13.71 -7.31 11.33
C LEU A 223 13.49 -8.82 11.36
N ILE A 224 12.46 -9.30 10.67
CA ILE A 224 12.10 -10.72 10.59
C ILE A 224 12.62 -11.36 9.32
N PHE A 225 12.57 -10.61 8.20
CA PHE A 225 13.00 -11.12 6.90
C PHE A 225 13.53 -9.99 6.04
N LYS A 226 14.57 -10.29 5.26
CA LYS A 226 15.12 -9.41 4.25
C LYS A 226 15.33 -10.15 2.95
N GLU A 227 14.84 -9.61 1.86
CA GLU A 227 15.12 -10.07 0.50
C GLU A 227 16.40 -9.40 -0.02
N GLU A 228 17.36 -10.21 -0.42
CA GLU A 228 18.65 -9.71 -0.91
C GLU A 228 18.60 -9.25 -2.40
N SER A 229 17.69 -9.82 -3.18
CA SER A 229 17.55 -9.48 -4.58
C SER A 229 16.75 -8.18 -4.77
N GLU A 230 17.31 -7.22 -5.48
CA GLU A 230 16.62 -5.97 -5.82
C GLU A 230 15.46 -6.16 -6.80
N ALA A 231 15.39 -7.29 -7.49
CA ALA A 231 14.30 -7.62 -8.41
C ALA A 231 13.02 -8.08 -7.71
N PHE A 232 13.11 -8.49 -6.43
CA PHE A 232 12.01 -9.09 -5.68
C PHE A 232 11.44 -8.14 -4.63
N THR A 233 10.16 -8.29 -4.36
CA THR A 233 9.44 -7.61 -3.28
C THR A 233 8.88 -8.61 -2.30
N VAL A 234 8.64 -8.19 -1.06
CA VAL A 234 8.13 -9.06 0.00
C VAL A 234 6.83 -8.57 0.58
N GLY A 235 5.98 -9.53 0.95
CA GLY A 235 4.76 -9.31 1.72
C GLY A 235 4.58 -10.41 2.76
N ILE A 236 3.74 -10.17 3.77
CA ILE A 236 3.41 -11.12 4.81
C ILE A 236 1.90 -11.25 4.95
N GLY A 237 1.42 -12.45 5.25
CA GLY A 237 0.01 -12.73 5.50
C GLY A 237 -0.18 -13.95 6.38
N LEU A 238 -1.36 -14.05 7.00
CA LEU A 238 -1.74 -15.18 7.84
C LEU A 238 -2.35 -16.30 6.98
N SER A 239 -2.12 -17.55 7.37
CA SER A 239 -2.79 -18.71 6.75
C SER A 239 -4.29 -18.74 7.05
N SER A 240 -5.08 -19.41 6.21
CA SER A 240 -6.54 -19.54 6.38
C SER A 240 -6.96 -20.26 7.66
N ASP A 241 -6.10 -21.08 8.24
CA ASP A 241 -6.33 -21.77 9.51
C ASP A 241 -5.64 -21.07 10.71
N GLU A 242 -5.11 -19.86 10.48
CA GLU A 242 -4.47 -18.99 11.49
C GLU A 242 -3.28 -19.62 12.23
N LYS A 243 -2.67 -20.68 11.67
CA LYS A 243 -1.56 -21.39 12.32
C LYS A 243 -0.18 -20.90 11.91
N TYR A 244 -0.09 -20.24 10.75
CA TYR A 244 1.18 -19.83 10.17
C TYR A 244 1.08 -18.45 9.55
N PHE A 245 2.17 -17.70 9.66
CA PHE A 245 2.42 -16.57 8.77
C PHE A 245 3.24 -17.04 7.58
N PHE A 246 2.88 -16.56 6.40
CA PHE A 246 3.63 -16.76 5.17
C PHE A 246 4.26 -15.44 4.72
N ILE A 247 5.55 -15.46 4.43
CA ILE A 247 6.25 -14.39 3.75
C ILE A 247 6.40 -14.81 2.30
N THR A 248 5.90 -13.99 1.38
CA THR A 248 6.05 -14.19 -0.06
C THR A 248 7.12 -13.24 -0.58
N SER A 249 8.14 -13.77 -1.24
CA SER A 249 9.11 -13.02 -2.01
C SER A 249 8.87 -13.29 -3.50
N SER A 250 8.60 -12.26 -4.30
CA SER A 250 8.24 -12.43 -5.70
C SER A 250 8.66 -11.27 -6.60
N ASP A 251 8.89 -11.61 -7.87
CA ASP A 251 8.89 -10.67 -8.99
C ASP A 251 7.66 -10.92 -9.89
N HIS A 252 7.68 -10.47 -11.15
CA HIS A 252 6.54 -10.62 -12.07
C HIS A 252 6.22 -12.06 -12.47
N ASN A 253 7.17 -12.98 -12.42
CA ASN A 253 7.02 -14.33 -12.94
C ASN A 253 7.67 -15.42 -12.07
N THR A 254 8.17 -15.07 -10.91
CA THR A 254 8.89 -15.99 -10.03
C THR A 254 8.53 -15.69 -8.58
N SER A 255 8.27 -16.72 -7.78
CA SER A 255 8.04 -16.54 -6.35
C SER A 255 8.75 -17.60 -5.51
N GLU A 256 8.97 -17.29 -4.25
CA GLU A 256 9.23 -18.26 -3.19
C GLU A 256 8.55 -17.82 -1.90
N GLN A 257 8.23 -18.78 -1.06
CA GLN A 257 7.56 -18.53 0.20
C GLN A 257 8.31 -19.10 1.38
N TYR A 258 8.24 -18.35 2.48
CA TYR A 258 8.72 -18.75 3.79
C TYR A 258 7.54 -18.80 4.75
N TYR A 259 7.68 -19.55 5.84
CA TYR A 259 6.67 -19.63 6.88
C TYR A 259 7.28 -19.64 8.26
N PHE A 260 6.52 -19.23 9.25
CA PHE A 260 6.75 -19.45 10.67
C PHE A 260 5.42 -19.66 11.38
N LYS A 261 5.45 -20.28 12.57
CA LYS A 261 4.21 -20.49 13.32
C LYS A 261 3.67 -19.19 13.88
N ALA A 262 2.35 -19.04 13.92
CA ALA A 262 1.68 -17.84 14.39
C ALA A 262 1.91 -17.54 15.89
N ASP A 263 2.27 -18.58 16.67
CA ASP A 263 2.59 -18.49 18.10
C ASP A 263 4.10 -18.31 18.42
N GLU A 264 4.96 -18.21 17.39
CA GLU A 264 6.40 -17.97 17.61
C GLU A 264 6.65 -16.54 18.11
N ILE A 265 7.17 -16.41 19.33
CA ILE A 265 7.50 -15.11 19.95
C ILE A 265 8.61 -14.39 19.17
N ILE A 266 9.62 -15.14 18.71
CA ILE A 266 10.70 -14.64 17.85
C ILE A 266 10.65 -15.42 16.56
N PRO A 267 9.97 -14.88 15.52
CA PRO A 267 9.80 -15.58 14.25
C PRO A 267 11.13 -15.91 13.57
N LYS A 268 11.24 -17.15 13.11
CA LYS A 268 12.36 -17.62 12.28
C LYS A 268 11.80 -18.19 10.98
N PRO A 269 11.67 -17.39 9.93
CA PRO A 269 11.10 -17.84 8.67
C PRO A 269 11.86 -19.03 8.08
N LYS A 270 11.11 -20.09 7.71
CA LYS A 270 11.63 -21.29 7.07
C LYS A 270 11.19 -21.29 5.61
N LEU A 271 12.13 -21.50 4.71
CA LEU A 271 11.84 -21.64 3.29
C LEU A 271 10.97 -22.88 3.03
N ILE A 272 9.95 -22.76 2.17
CA ILE A 272 9.10 -23.87 1.72
C ILE A 272 9.77 -24.58 0.55
N ASP A 273 9.97 -23.88 -0.57
CA ASP A 273 10.74 -24.37 -1.73
C ASP A 273 11.47 -23.19 -2.37
N LYS A 274 12.66 -23.46 -2.93
CA LYS A 274 13.47 -22.45 -3.60
C LYS A 274 12.79 -21.97 -4.88
N ARG A 275 12.89 -20.65 -5.12
CA ARG A 275 12.44 -20.05 -6.37
C ARG A 275 13.11 -20.70 -7.58
N LYS A 276 12.32 -20.88 -8.64
CA LYS A 276 12.80 -21.32 -9.97
C LYS A 276 12.27 -20.30 -10.96
N ARG A 277 13.15 -19.75 -11.78
CA ARG A 277 12.79 -18.71 -12.75
C ARG A 277 11.60 -19.15 -13.61
N GLY A 278 10.59 -18.30 -13.71
CA GLY A 278 9.36 -18.56 -14.47
C GLY A 278 8.33 -19.41 -13.71
N ILE A 279 8.56 -19.72 -12.45
CA ILE A 279 7.61 -20.48 -11.63
C ILE A 279 7.08 -19.57 -10.51
N ILE A 280 5.77 -19.43 -10.49
CA ILE A 280 5.04 -18.76 -9.40
C ILE A 280 4.29 -19.85 -8.63
N TYR A 281 4.47 -19.89 -7.32
CA TYR A 281 3.68 -20.74 -6.44
C TYR A 281 3.18 -19.96 -5.23
N SER A 282 2.05 -20.40 -4.70
CA SER A 282 1.51 -19.94 -3.42
C SER A 282 1.17 -21.11 -2.54
N VAL A 283 1.30 -20.93 -1.24
CA VAL A 283 0.99 -21.94 -0.23
C VAL A 283 0.02 -21.38 0.79
N ASN A 284 -0.91 -22.22 1.22
CA ASN A 284 -1.77 -21.94 2.37
C ASN A 284 -1.77 -23.15 3.31
N SER A 285 -2.24 -22.96 4.53
CA SER A 285 -2.38 -24.03 5.52
C SER A 285 -3.85 -24.33 5.79
N TRP A 286 -4.20 -25.60 5.76
CA TRP A 286 -5.52 -26.07 6.11
C TRP A 286 -5.47 -27.51 6.66
N ASN A 287 -6.12 -27.72 7.80
CA ASN A 287 -6.26 -29.04 8.43
C ASN A 287 -4.93 -29.83 8.58
N GLY A 288 -3.87 -29.12 9.01
CA GLY A 288 -2.54 -29.70 9.26
C GLY A 288 -1.71 -29.98 8.01
N ASN A 289 -2.14 -29.55 6.83
CA ASN A 289 -1.42 -29.71 5.57
C ASN A 289 -1.12 -28.35 4.94
N PHE A 290 0.00 -28.26 4.23
CA PHE A 290 0.27 -27.18 3.31
C PHE A 290 -0.30 -27.52 1.93
N LEU A 291 -1.11 -26.63 1.41
CA LEU A 291 -1.73 -26.73 0.09
C LEU A 291 -1.06 -25.74 -0.83
N SER A 292 -0.57 -26.18 -1.97
CA SER A 292 0.14 -25.31 -2.92
C SER A 292 -0.55 -25.28 -4.28
N LEU A 293 -0.60 -24.07 -4.86
CA LEU A 293 -0.92 -23.84 -6.26
C LEU A 293 0.36 -23.38 -6.98
N ILE A 294 0.65 -23.96 -8.14
CA ILE A 294 1.85 -23.68 -8.90
C ILE A 294 1.47 -23.29 -10.32
N HIS A 295 1.96 -22.15 -10.77
CA HIS A 295 1.93 -21.69 -12.16
C HIS A 295 3.28 -22.00 -12.80
N ILE A 296 3.26 -22.70 -13.92
CA ILE A 296 4.44 -23.09 -14.70
C ILE A 296 4.31 -22.50 -16.10
#